data_667e3ba75ff15e2784a1e5711872d63a
#
_entry.id   667e3ba75ff15e2784a1e5711872d63a
#
_cell.length_a   1.000
_cell.length_b   1.000
_cell.length_c   1.000
_cell.angle_alpha   90.00
_cell.angle_beta   90.00
_cell.angle_gamma   90.00
#
_symmetry.space_group_name_H-M   'P 1'
#
loop_
_entity.id
_entity.type
_entity.pdbx_description
1 polymer ?
#
loop_
_entity_poly.entity_id
_entity_poly.type
_entity_poly.pdbx_seq_one_letter_code
_entity_poly.pdbx_strand_id
1 'polypeptide(L)'
;MDVFKLRIETDENPGFILDIEIRSDQTFKDLHDFIVKTLKFNGNELASFYVADENWEKYEEITLLDMSGDVDHHEYDGEDEDSHTIFLMSSTPISKFITETYQNLIYEYDFLQLHTFMIECLEIKQADNRVNYPKLVQQKGSLKMVNKIEVEKDPEKLRESLLNEFNMMVKGNLNDDEDDEEDSNEDF
;
A
#
# COMPACT_ATOMS: atom_id res chain seq x y z
N MET A 1 -22.09 20.27 -3.05
CA MET A 1 -20.83 19.54 -2.76
C MET A 1 -21.20 18.12 -2.43
N ASP A 2 -20.50 17.15 -3.03
CA ASP A 2 -20.86 15.74 -2.87
C ASP A 2 -20.17 15.12 -1.68
N VAL A 3 -20.77 14.06 -1.16
CA VAL A 3 -20.21 13.17 -0.13
C VAL A 3 -20.23 11.77 -0.67
N PHE A 4 -19.10 11.11 -0.56
CA PHE A 4 -18.91 9.71 -0.92
C PHE A 4 -19.07 8.84 0.32
N LYS A 5 -19.88 7.80 0.22
CA LYS A 5 -19.94 6.73 1.22
C LYS A 5 -19.03 5.61 0.76
N LEU A 6 -17.93 5.43 1.48
CA LEU A 6 -16.92 4.44 1.20
C LEU A 6 -17.06 3.27 2.15
N ARG A 7 -17.04 2.05 1.61
CA ARG A 7 -16.92 0.80 2.37
C ARG A 7 -15.50 0.31 2.35
N ILE A 8 -14.98 -0.06 3.48
CA ILE A 8 -13.63 -0.58 3.68
C ILE A 8 -13.74 -1.97 4.26
N GLU A 9 -13.13 -2.94 3.58
CA GLU A 9 -13.06 -4.34 3.96
C GLU A 9 -11.62 -4.85 3.87
N THR A 10 -11.34 -6.01 4.44
CA THR A 10 -10.03 -6.67 4.32
C THR A 10 -10.18 -8.18 4.39
N ASP A 11 -9.41 -8.90 3.60
CA ASP A 11 -9.36 -10.36 3.62
C ASP A 11 -8.66 -10.91 4.88
N GLU A 12 -7.84 -10.09 5.54
CA GLU A 12 -7.16 -10.48 6.79
C GLU A 12 -8.13 -10.73 7.94
N ASN A 13 -9.30 -10.09 7.91
CA ASN A 13 -10.34 -10.21 8.93
C ASN A 13 -11.71 -10.33 8.27
N PRO A 14 -12.10 -11.54 7.81
CA PRO A 14 -13.37 -11.75 7.15
C PRO A 14 -14.55 -11.29 8.02
N GLY A 15 -15.42 -10.46 7.43
CA GLY A 15 -16.57 -9.86 8.12
C GLY A 15 -16.27 -8.56 8.85
N PHE A 16 -15.04 -8.02 8.76
CA PHE A 16 -14.75 -6.64 9.11
C PHE A 16 -15.32 -5.71 8.03
N ILE A 17 -16.09 -4.71 8.44
CA ILE A 17 -16.66 -3.67 7.56
C ILE A 17 -16.51 -2.33 8.28
N LEU A 18 -16.03 -1.33 7.55
CA LEU A 18 -15.96 0.06 8.00
C LEU A 18 -16.57 0.96 6.92
N ASP A 19 -17.74 1.55 7.17
CA ASP A 19 -18.37 2.52 6.28
C ASP A 19 -18.06 3.94 6.76
N ILE A 20 -17.51 4.76 5.87
CA ILE A 20 -17.11 6.15 6.10
C ILE A 20 -17.83 7.06 5.11
N GLU A 21 -18.25 8.24 5.56
CA GLU A 21 -18.64 9.33 4.67
C GLU A 21 -17.56 10.41 4.65
N ILE A 22 -17.14 10.81 3.44
CA ILE A 22 -16.14 11.84 3.20
C ILE A 22 -16.60 12.79 2.09
N ARG A 23 -16.29 14.10 2.20
CA ARG A 23 -16.66 15.06 1.15
C ARG A 23 -15.73 14.92 -0.05
N SER A 24 -16.27 15.27 -1.20
CA SER A 24 -15.57 15.22 -2.49
C SER A 24 -14.32 16.13 -2.56
N ASP A 25 -14.33 17.24 -1.80
CA ASP A 25 -13.23 18.21 -1.74
C ASP A 25 -12.18 17.90 -0.66
N GLN A 26 -12.42 16.93 0.21
CA GLN A 26 -11.42 16.45 1.16
C GLN A 26 -10.37 15.61 0.45
N THR A 27 -9.17 15.58 1.03
CA THR A 27 -8.02 14.92 0.43
C THR A 27 -7.92 13.44 0.82
N PHE A 28 -7.12 12.68 0.09
CA PHE A 28 -6.74 11.33 0.49
C PHE A 28 -6.02 11.32 1.84
N LYS A 29 -5.35 12.43 2.21
CA LYS A 29 -4.74 12.57 3.56
C LYS A 29 -5.81 12.63 4.65
N ASP A 30 -6.93 13.34 4.42
CA ASP A 30 -8.05 13.36 5.36
C ASP A 30 -8.65 11.97 5.55
N LEU A 31 -8.76 11.19 4.46
CA LEU A 31 -9.23 9.80 4.52
C LEU A 31 -8.25 8.90 5.29
N HIS A 32 -6.97 8.99 4.97
CA HIS A 32 -5.89 8.27 5.67
C HIS A 32 -5.93 8.55 7.18
N ASP A 33 -5.90 9.82 7.57
CA ASP A 33 -5.91 10.23 8.98
C ASP A 33 -7.15 9.72 9.72
N PHE A 34 -8.29 9.73 9.05
CA PHE A 34 -9.53 9.23 9.61
C PHE A 34 -9.50 7.70 9.81
N ILE A 35 -8.99 6.94 8.83
CA ILE A 35 -8.80 5.49 8.94
C ILE A 35 -7.85 5.16 10.08
N VAL A 36 -6.66 5.77 10.11
CA VAL A 36 -5.63 5.59 11.14
C VAL A 36 -6.21 5.83 12.53
N LYS A 37 -6.93 6.95 12.71
CA LYS A 37 -7.56 7.29 13.98
C LYS A 37 -8.66 6.31 14.38
N THR A 38 -9.53 5.92 13.43
CA THR A 38 -10.68 5.05 13.69
C THR A 38 -10.23 3.63 14.04
N LEU A 39 -9.22 3.11 13.34
CA LEU A 39 -8.67 1.78 13.55
C LEU A 39 -7.59 1.74 14.63
N LYS A 40 -7.21 2.91 15.17
CA LYS A 40 -6.18 3.07 16.22
C LYS A 40 -4.80 2.55 15.79
N PHE A 41 -4.46 2.77 14.54
CA PHE A 41 -3.11 2.51 14.04
C PHE A 41 -2.12 3.50 14.66
N ASN A 42 -0.82 3.17 14.63
CA ASN A 42 0.20 4.02 15.24
C ASN A 42 0.43 5.34 14.48
N GLY A 43 0.07 5.38 13.17
CA GLY A 43 0.13 6.56 12.32
C GLY A 43 1.52 6.98 11.84
N ASN A 44 2.56 6.19 12.14
CA ASN A 44 3.95 6.49 11.75
C ASN A 44 4.41 5.64 10.56
N GLU A 45 3.56 4.75 10.07
CA GLU A 45 3.89 3.84 8.98
C GLU A 45 3.62 4.47 7.63
N LEU A 46 4.34 4.01 6.59
CA LEU A 46 4.08 4.40 5.21
C LEU A 46 2.75 3.82 4.74
N ALA A 47 2.10 4.53 3.85
CA ALA A 47 0.84 4.12 3.29
C ALA A 47 0.65 4.68 1.88
N SER A 48 -0.09 3.96 1.05
CA SER A 48 -0.54 4.42 -0.26
C SER A 48 -1.99 4.01 -0.52
N PHE A 49 -2.70 4.85 -1.26
CA PHE A 49 -3.92 4.45 -1.93
C PHE A 49 -3.59 4.12 -3.38
N TYR A 50 -4.30 3.15 -3.92
CA TYR A 50 -4.24 2.81 -5.34
C TYR A 50 -5.64 2.90 -5.90
N VAL A 51 -5.79 3.51 -7.08
CA VAL A 51 -7.01 3.38 -7.87
C VAL A 51 -7.00 1.99 -8.50
N ALA A 52 -8.11 1.27 -8.43
CA ALA A 52 -8.21 -0.08 -8.92
C ALA A 52 -9.41 -0.26 -9.85
N ASP A 53 -9.29 -1.22 -10.76
CA ASP A 53 -10.36 -1.63 -11.64
C ASP A 53 -11.37 -2.59 -10.97
N GLU A 54 -12.30 -3.13 -11.74
CA GLU A 54 -13.31 -4.10 -11.27
C GLU A 54 -12.70 -5.42 -10.79
N ASN A 55 -11.47 -5.75 -11.23
CA ASN A 55 -10.74 -6.95 -10.84
C ASN A 55 -9.74 -6.69 -9.70
N TRP A 56 -9.75 -5.48 -9.13
CA TRP A 56 -8.81 -5.01 -8.11
C TRP A 56 -7.36 -4.91 -8.62
N GLU A 57 -7.16 -4.73 -9.94
CA GLU A 57 -5.86 -4.41 -10.51
C GLU A 57 -5.53 -2.94 -10.31
N LYS A 58 -4.36 -2.65 -9.73
CA LYS A 58 -3.91 -1.29 -9.40
C LYS A 58 -3.38 -0.59 -10.66
N TYR A 59 -3.67 0.70 -10.82
CA TYR A 59 -3.16 1.49 -11.94
C TYR A 59 -2.65 2.90 -11.60
N GLU A 60 -3.15 3.56 -10.57
CA GLU A 60 -2.66 4.88 -10.12
C GLU A 60 -2.36 4.86 -8.63
N GLU A 61 -1.20 5.37 -8.25
CA GLU A 61 -0.80 5.44 -6.85
C GLU A 61 -0.94 6.86 -6.29
N ILE A 62 -1.50 6.96 -5.07
CA ILE A 62 -1.58 8.18 -4.28
C ILE A 62 -0.81 7.93 -2.98
N THR A 63 0.41 8.44 -2.89
CA THR A 63 1.34 8.15 -1.81
C THR A 63 1.24 9.14 -0.64
N LEU A 64 1.55 8.67 0.57
CA LEU A 64 1.59 9.51 1.77
C LEU A 64 2.75 10.51 1.72
N LEU A 65 3.91 10.07 1.24
CA LEU A 65 5.14 10.86 1.14
C LEU A 65 5.70 10.81 -0.27
N ASP A 66 6.24 11.90 -0.72
CA ASP A 66 7.05 11.93 -1.94
C ASP A 66 8.40 11.26 -1.65
N MET A 67 8.60 10.08 -2.22
CA MET A 67 9.84 9.32 -2.08
C MET A 67 10.73 9.41 -3.34
N SER A 68 10.38 10.26 -4.31
CA SER A 68 11.17 10.41 -5.55
C SER A 68 12.57 10.96 -5.30
N GLY A 69 12.82 11.53 -4.12
CA GLY A 69 14.09 12.17 -3.76
C GLY A 69 14.38 13.41 -4.61
N ASP A 70 15.27 14.28 -4.15
CA ASP A 70 15.94 15.27 -5.01
C ASP A 70 16.92 14.52 -5.92
N VAL A 71 16.40 13.82 -6.94
CA VAL A 71 17.23 13.47 -8.08
C VAL A 71 17.43 14.79 -8.79
N ASP A 72 18.60 15.42 -8.58
CA ASP A 72 19.04 16.54 -9.43
C ASP A 72 18.70 16.16 -10.87
N HIS A 73 17.75 16.87 -11.46
CA HIS A 73 17.45 16.77 -12.88
C HIS A 73 18.69 17.27 -13.64
N HIS A 74 19.73 16.44 -13.68
CA HIS A 74 20.69 16.54 -14.75
C HIS A 74 19.92 16.21 -16.01
N GLU A 75 19.79 17.24 -16.85
CA GLU A 75 19.28 17.19 -18.21
C GLU A 75 19.71 15.89 -18.90
N TYR A 76 18.89 14.84 -18.74
CA TYR A 76 18.88 13.72 -19.67
C TYR A 76 17.88 14.13 -20.74
N ASP A 77 18.45 14.61 -21.87
CA ASP A 77 17.74 14.91 -23.13
C ASP A 77 17.36 13.56 -23.76
N GLY A 78 16.40 12.89 -23.15
CA GLY A 78 15.81 11.64 -23.61
C GLY A 78 14.30 11.76 -23.48
N GLU A 79 13.60 11.71 -24.60
CA GLU A 79 12.15 11.67 -24.75
C GLU A 79 11.58 10.35 -24.15
N ASP A 80 11.67 10.18 -22.83
CA ASP A 80 10.94 9.12 -22.14
C ASP A 80 9.57 9.65 -21.73
N GLU A 81 8.54 9.32 -22.53
CA GLU A 81 7.12 9.67 -22.33
C GLU A 81 6.49 9.07 -21.06
N ASP A 82 7.24 8.40 -20.20
CA ASP A 82 6.77 7.82 -18.94
C ASP A 82 7.08 8.70 -17.72
N SER A 83 6.74 9.99 -17.78
CA SER A 83 6.71 10.79 -16.56
C SER A 83 5.51 10.35 -15.69
N HIS A 84 5.72 9.35 -14.82
CA HIS A 84 4.71 8.95 -13.85
C HIS A 84 4.34 10.14 -12.97
N THR A 85 3.10 10.61 -13.09
CA THR A 85 2.60 11.68 -12.25
C THR A 85 2.46 11.16 -10.83
N ILE A 86 3.23 11.70 -9.88
CA ILE A 86 3.13 11.34 -8.46
C ILE A 86 1.95 12.09 -7.86
N PHE A 87 0.99 11.37 -7.30
CA PHE A 87 -0.12 11.94 -6.56
C PHE A 87 0.14 11.85 -5.06
N LEU A 88 0.23 13.02 -4.41
CA LEU A 88 0.40 13.08 -2.96
C LEU A 88 -0.98 13.10 -2.26
N MET A 89 -1.13 12.32 -1.22
CA MET A 89 -2.37 12.30 -0.40
C MET A 89 -2.75 13.69 0.11
N SER A 90 -1.77 14.51 0.45
CA SER A 90 -2.00 15.85 1.03
C SER A 90 -2.61 16.86 0.06
N SER A 91 -2.39 16.70 -1.24
CA SER A 91 -2.83 17.64 -2.28
C SER A 91 -3.88 17.06 -3.23
N THR A 92 -4.17 15.76 -3.14
CA THR A 92 -5.09 15.08 -4.06
C THR A 92 -6.48 14.97 -3.42
N PRO A 93 -7.50 15.66 -3.95
CA PRO A 93 -8.88 15.51 -3.46
C PRO A 93 -9.46 14.17 -3.89
N ILE A 94 -10.39 13.65 -3.07
CA ILE A 94 -11.05 12.36 -3.33
C ILE A 94 -11.78 12.39 -4.68
N SER A 95 -12.41 13.52 -5.04
CA SER A 95 -13.14 13.69 -6.30
C SER A 95 -12.26 13.61 -7.56
N LYS A 96 -10.95 13.60 -7.43
CA LYS A 96 -10.07 13.40 -8.58
C LYS A 96 -10.19 11.99 -9.15
N PHE A 97 -10.40 11.01 -8.30
CA PHE A 97 -10.43 9.59 -8.68
C PHE A 97 -11.76 8.91 -8.41
N ILE A 98 -12.61 9.46 -7.53
CA ILE A 98 -13.97 8.94 -7.31
C ILE A 98 -14.96 9.90 -7.94
N THR A 99 -15.61 9.47 -9.02
CA THR A 99 -16.60 10.24 -9.79
C THR A 99 -17.96 9.55 -9.89
N GLU A 100 -17.99 8.24 -9.64
CA GLU A 100 -19.20 7.42 -9.71
C GLU A 100 -19.20 6.33 -8.63
N THR A 101 -20.35 5.69 -8.46
CA THR A 101 -20.48 4.54 -7.54
C THR A 101 -19.78 3.32 -8.10
N TYR A 102 -19.40 2.39 -7.21
CA TYR A 102 -18.68 1.14 -7.51
C TYR A 102 -17.26 1.33 -8.04
N GLN A 103 -16.70 2.53 -7.91
CA GLN A 103 -15.27 2.72 -8.10
C GLN A 103 -14.49 2.18 -6.91
N ASN A 104 -13.38 1.51 -7.21
CA ASN A 104 -12.56 0.78 -6.27
C ASN A 104 -11.26 1.52 -5.97
N LEU A 105 -10.86 1.47 -4.71
CA LEU A 105 -9.52 1.85 -4.26
C LEU A 105 -8.95 0.72 -3.41
N ILE A 106 -7.64 0.59 -3.42
CA ILE A 106 -6.90 -0.24 -2.46
C ILE A 106 -6.14 0.69 -1.54
N TYR A 107 -6.19 0.44 -0.25
CA TYR A 107 -5.38 1.15 0.73
C TYR A 107 -4.40 0.17 1.37
N GLU A 108 -3.11 0.43 1.22
CA GLU A 108 -2.03 -0.33 1.85
C GLU A 108 -1.42 0.49 2.97
N TYR A 109 -1.31 -0.12 4.13
CA TYR A 109 -0.77 0.48 5.34
C TYR A 109 0.32 -0.39 5.92
N ASP A 110 1.41 0.23 6.39
CA ASP A 110 2.59 -0.44 6.93
C ASP A 110 3.22 -1.41 5.90
N PHE A 111 4.07 -0.89 5.03
CA PHE A 111 4.68 -1.66 3.94
C PHE A 111 5.55 -2.83 4.42
N LEU A 112 5.95 -2.85 5.70
CA LEU A 112 6.65 -3.99 6.28
C LEU A 112 5.68 -5.12 6.65
N GLN A 113 4.53 -4.78 7.25
CA GLN A 113 3.50 -5.75 7.61
C GLN A 113 2.50 -5.99 6.49
N LEU A 114 2.38 -5.03 5.58
CA LEU A 114 1.51 -4.98 4.41
C LEU A 114 0.05 -5.34 4.72
N HIS A 115 -0.63 -4.41 5.40
CA HIS A 115 -2.07 -4.52 5.63
C HIS A 115 -2.83 -3.92 4.45
N THR A 116 -3.63 -4.73 3.79
CA THR A 116 -4.37 -4.35 2.59
C THR A 116 -5.87 -4.23 2.88
N PHE A 117 -6.44 -3.10 2.47
CA PHE A 117 -7.86 -2.80 2.59
C PHE A 117 -8.46 -2.50 1.22
N MET A 118 -9.56 -3.15 0.92
CA MET A 118 -10.38 -2.90 -0.27
C MET A 118 -11.41 -1.84 0.05
N ILE A 119 -11.52 -0.81 -0.78
CA ILE A 119 -12.43 0.32 -0.59
C ILE A 119 -13.32 0.45 -1.81
N GLU A 120 -14.61 0.47 -1.61
CA GLU A 120 -15.62 0.66 -2.65
C GLU A 120 -16.48 1.89 -2.38
N CYS A 121 -16.76 2.69 -3.41
CA CYS A 121 -17.69 3.80 -3.33
C CYS A 121 -19.12 3.28 -3.47
N LEU A 122 -19.86 3.20 -2.35
CA LEU A 122 -21.23 2.65 -2.35
C LEU A 122 -22.30 3.68 -2.79
N GLU A 123 -22.11 4.95 -2.44
CA GLU A 123 -23.13 5.98 -2.63
C GLU A 123 -22.48 7.36 -2.78
N ILE A 124 -23.07 8.17 -3.65
CA ILE A 124 -22.74 9.58 -3.80
C ILE A 124 -24.01 10.39 -3.48
N LYS A 125 -23.90 11.33 -2.53
CA LYS A 125 -25.02 12.16 -2.10
C LYS A 125 -24.60 13.59 -1.80
N GLN A 126 -25.55 14.50 -1.63
CA GLN A 126 -25.26 15.88 -1.25
C GLN A 126 -24.84 15.99 0.23
N ALA A 127 -23.83 16.82 0.50
CA ALA A 127 -23.35 17.09 1.85
C ALA A 127 -24.43 17.78 2.71
N ASP A 128 -24.54 17.35 3.96
CA ASP A 128 -25.27 18.12 4.98
C ASP A 128 -24.28 19.06 5.69
N ASN A 129 -24.47 20.36 5.55
CA ASN A 129 -23.59 21.38 6.13
C ASN A 129 -23.57 21.38 7.67
N ARG A 130 -24.44 20.62 8.33
CA ARG A 130 -24.48 20.44 9.78
C ARG A 130 -23.64 19.28 10.27
N VAL A 131 -23.07 18.49 9.33
CA VAL A 131 -22.30 17.30 9.62
C VAL A 131 -20.81 17.57 9.37
N ASN A 132 -19.98 17.15 10.31
CA ASN A 132 -18.53 17.17 10.12
C ASN A 132 -18.07 15.89 9.41
N TYR A 133 -17.30 16.06 8.34
CA TYR A 133 -16.70 14.98 7.56
C TYR A 133 -15.16 14.99 7.68
N PRO A 134 -14.47 13.85 7.61
CA PRO A 134 -15.00 12.51 7.43
C PRO A 134 -15.79 12.03 8.66
N LYS A 135 -16.76 11.14 8.43
CA LYS A 135 -17.64 10.63 9.48
C LYS A 135 -17.76 9.11 9.42
N LEU A 136 -17.64 8.46 10.57
CA LEU A 136 -17.96 7.05 10.72
C LEU A 136 -19.48 6.83 10.59
N VAL A 137 -19.89 5.97 9.67
CA VAL A 137 -21.29 5.56 9.48
C VAL A 137 -21.57 4.25 10.20
N GLN A 138 -20.70 3.27 9.96
CA GLN A 138 -20.83 1.92 10.53
C GLN A 138 -19.47 1.29 10.72
N GLN A 139 -19.33 0.53 11.79
CA GLN A 139 -18.23 -0.41 11.97
C GLN A 139 -18.80 -1.75 12.42
N LYS A 140 -18.44 -2.82 11.72
CA LYS A 140 -18.82 -4.20 12.05
C LYS A 140 -17.56 -5.06 12.14
N GLY A 141 -17.52 -5.95 13.11
CA GLY A 141 -16.34 -6.75 13.37
C GLY A 141 -15.24 -5.98 14.12
N SER A 142 -14.16 -6.67 14.44
CA SER A 142 -12.96 -6.09 15.03
C SER A 142 -11.77 -6.42 14.16
N LEU A 143 -10.99 -5.41 13.81
CA LEU A 143 -9.73 -5.61 13.11
C LEU A 143 -8.72 -6.18 14.12
N LYS A 144 -8.18 -7.35 13.82
CA LYS A 144 -7.03 -7.91 14.53
C LYS A 144 -5.84 -7.79 13.61
N MET A 145 -4.99 -6.81 13.87
CA MET A 145 -3.72 -6.70 13.16
C MET A 145 -2.87 -7.90 13.54
N VAL A 146 -2.59 -8.75 12.57
CA VAL A 146 -1.66 -9.86 12.72
C VAL A 146 -0.28 -9.33 12.34
N ASN A 147 0.67 -9.32 13.27
CA ASN A 147 2.04 -9.01 12.91
C ASN A 147 2.55 -10.13 12.00
N LYS A 148 2.68 -9.84 10.71
CA LYS A 148 3.17 -10.78 9.70
C LYS A 148 4.68 -11.01 9.81
N ILE A 149 5.38 -10.02 10.34
CA ILE A 149 6.82 -10.08 10.63
C ILE A 149 6.99 -9.96 12.14
N GLU A 150 7.26 -11.06 12.81
CA GLU A 150 7.82 -11.01 14.16
C GLU A 150 9.27 -10.54 14.03
N VAL A 151 9.49 -9.25 14.17
CA VAL A 151 10.85 -8.74 14.34
C VAL A 151 11.35 -9.30 15.67
N GLU A 152 12.28 -10.26 15.61
CA GLU A 152 12.95 -10.78 16.80
C GLU A 152 13.53 -9.60 17.59
N LYS A 153 12.95 -9.35 18.77
CA LYS A 153 13.31 -8.21 19.63
C LYS A 153 14.63 -8.42 20.35
N ASP A 154 15.18 -9.65 20.29
CA ASP A 154 16.46 -9.98 20.87
C ASP A 154 17.57 -9.74 19.83
N PRO A 155 18.47 -8.74 20.04
CA PRO A 155 19.53 -8.41 19.07
C PRO A 155 20.48 -9.56 18.79
N GLU A 156 20.68 -10.48 19.75
CA GLU A 156 21.56 -11.64 19.56
C GLU A 156 20.93 -12.68 18.64
N LYS A 157 19.63 -12.95 18.82
CA LYS A 157 18.91 -13.89 17.95
C LYS A 157 18.71 -13.32 16.55
N LEU A 158 18.47 -12.02 16.42
CA LEU A 158 18.40 -11.34 15.12
C LEU A 158 19.73 -11.50 14.38
N ARG A 159 20.84 -11.30 15.08
CA ARG A 159 22.19 -11.50 14.51
C ARG A 159 22.45 -12.93 14.08
N GLU A 160 22.04 -13.92 14.89
CA GLU A 160 22.17 -15.34 14.55
C GLU A 160 21.31 -15.70 13.32
N SER A 161 20.08 -15.19 13.26
CA SER A 161 19.18 -15.40 12.12
C SER A 161 19.80 -14.86 10.83
N LEU A 162 20.28 -13.61 10.84
CA LEU A 162 20.94 -12.97 9.70
C LEU A 162 22.23 -13.69 9.27
N LEU A 163 23.03 -14.17 10.23
CA LEU A 163 24.24 -14.96 9.94
C LEU A 163 23.90 -16.31 9.31
N ASN A 164 22.84 -16.96 9.76
CA ASN A 164 22.39 -18.22 9.18
C ASN A 164 21.87 -18.04 7.76
N GLU A 165 21.10 -16.99 7.52
CA GLU A 165 20.58 -16.65 6.19
C GLU A 165 21.71 -16.31 5.21
N PHE A 166 22.69 -15.51 5.64
CA PHE A 166 23.88 -15.20 4.88
C PHE A 166 24.70 -16.46 4.56
N ASN A 167 24.91 -17.35 5.52
CA ASN A 167 25.64 -18.59 5.33
C ASN A 167 24.92 -19.57 4.38
N MET A 168 23.57 -19.59 4.39
CA MET A 168 22.78 -20.36 3.42
C MET A 168 22.95 -19.80 2.00
N MET A 169 22.90 -18.48 1.86
CA MET A 169 23.07 -17.81 0.57
C MET A 169 24.46 -18.04 -0.03
N VAL A 170 25.52 -17.98 0.80
CA VAL A 170 26.90 -18.24 0.38
C VAL A 170 27.11 -19.71 0.00
N LYS A 171 26.51 -20.67 0.72
CA LYS A 171 26.60 -22.09 0.39
C LYS A 171 25.80 -22.46 -0.87
N GLY A 172 24.70 -21.78 -1.15
CA GLY A 172 23.92 -21.99 -2.38
C GLY A 172 24.68 -21.57 -3.64
N ASN A 173 25.53 -20.54 -3.56
CA ASN A 173 26.32 -20.06 -4.68
C ASN A 173 27.65 -20.86 -4.91
N LEU A 174 28.01 -21.75 -4.00
CA LEU A 174 29.27 -22.56 -4.15
C LEU A 174 29.03 -23.92 -4.78
N ASN A 175 27.80 -24.31 -5.06
CA ASN A 175 27.49 -25.62 -5.65
C ASN A 175 27.20 -25.57 -7.16
N ASP A 176 27.28 -24.42 -7.81
CA ASP A 176 27.05 -24.29 -9.25
C ASP A 176 28.31 -24.28 -10.11
N ASP A 177 29.53 -24.40 -9.51
CA ASP A 177 30.80 -24.32 -10.25
C ASP A 177 31.61 -25.65 -10.31
N GLU A 178 31.01 -26.81 -9.97
CA GLU A 178 31.68 -28.11 -10.11
C GLU A 178 30.88 -29.05 -11.02
N ASP A 179 30.84 -28.80 -12.33
CA ASP A 179 30.59 -29.85 -13.35
C ASP A 179 30.84 -29.27 -14.74
N ASP A 180 32.15 -29.20 -15.16
CA ASP A 180 32.57 -29.20 -16.57
C ASP A 180 34.10 -29.45 -16.70
N GLU A 181 34.55 -30.63 -16.27
CA GLU A 181 35.77 -31.22 -16.76
C GLU A 181 35.54 -32.72 -17.04
N GLU A 182 35.01 -33.02 -18.20
CA GLU A 182 35.19 -34.35 -18.85
C GLU A 182 35.81 -34.16 -20.24
N ASP A 183 37.06 -34.45 -20.29
CA ASP A 183 37.69 -35.63 -20.96
C ASP A 183 37.39 -35.70 -22.46
N SER A 184 38.37 -35.28 -23.24
CA SER A 184 38.57 -35.75 -24.63
C SER A 184 39.97 -36.24 -24.85
N ASN A 185 40.22 -37.47 -24.34
CA ASN A 185 41.17 -38.37 -24.96
C ASN A 185 40.45 -39.14 -26.03
N GLU A 186 40.83 -39.00 -27.26
CA GLU A 186 40.66 -40.03 -28.25
C GLU A 186 41.83 -40.06 -29.24
N ASP A 187 42.37 -41.23 -29.26
CA ASP A 187 43.32 -41.83 -30.18
C ASP A 187 42.79 -41.95 -31.63
N PHE A 188 43.74 -41.98 -32.55
CA PHE A 188 43.77 -42.37 -33.98
C PHE A 188 43.37 -41.33 -35.02
#